data_fe336546e73db5bb536ba3a6a3b22915
#
_entry.id   fe336546e73db5bb536ba3a6a3b22915
#
_cell.length_a   1.000
_cell.length_b   1.000
_cell.length_c   1.000
_cell.angle_alpha   90.00
_cell.angle_beta   90.00
_cell.angle_gamma   90.00
#
_symmetry.space_group_name_H-M   'P 1'
#
loop_
_entity.id
_entity.type
_entity.pdbx_description
1 polymer ?
#
loop_
_entity_poly.entity_id
_entity_poly.type
_entity_poly.pdbx_seq_one_letter_code
_entity_poly.pdbx_strand_id
1 'polypeptide(L)'
;MDELLILPRHSGTLEGTVELPLNKSLANRAQIIAALYPHLTLNTIPEAEDSRFLAQALSSAQRDLYLGAGGTTLRFATAYWATQPNTLKVLSGTDALNSRPIAELVDALNALGADITYEGRDQHPPLRICGASITHSSLAFGTLKSSQFLTALLLIGPALPKGLSLTWESLPSRSYVEMTVAMMKELGFDITLDKNSVTIVPYTAATPREITLERDWSALAFWCEAAALSTSTSLFFPGLQPHSLQGDFKVLDYFEPLGVGHTFTSDGLQLTKNSTLAYGKLVYNLEQCPDLALALITTCFALRQPFEISGLSTLPYKECDRLQALVDLAEELGISVKATDNSLSSISYPEKLAPLGPQSSREDHRLAMSLAPLSMLMPLSMEHPEVVAKSYPDFWKHWDQFS
;
A
#
# COMPACT_ATOMS: atom_id res chain seq x y z
N MET A 1 18.26 -22.47 -7.22
CA MET A 1 17.14 -23.22 -6.60
C MET A 1 16.46 -22.19 -5.75
N ASP A 2 15.27 -21.79 -6.15
CA ASP A 2 14.50 -20.81 -5.41
C ASP A 2 14.18 -21.40 -4.04
N GLU A 3 14.46 -20.66 -2.98
CA GLU A 3 14.36 -21.15 -1.61
C GLU A 3 12.86 -21.24 -1.26
N LEU A 4 12.38 -22.48 -1.08
CA LEU A 4 11.00 -22.74 -0.72
C LEU A 4 10.86 -22.58 0.79
N LEU A 5 10.09 -21.59 1.25
CA LEU A 5 9.74 -21.45 2.65
C LEU A 5 8.70 -22.52 3.03
N ILE A 6 8.99 -23.31 4.06
CA ILE A 6 8.06 -24.30 4.60
C ILE A 6 7.49 -23.76 5.90
N LEU A 7 6.20 -23.56 5.95
CA LEU A 7 5.46 -23.18 7.16
C LEU A 7 4.75 -24.44 7.69
N PRO A 8 5.22 -25.01 8.79
CA PRO A 8 4.55 -26.13 9.44
C PRO A 8 3.17 -25.68 9.95
N ARG A 9 2.31 -26.63 10.27
CA ARG A 9 1.03 -26.27 10.89
C ARG A 9 1.28 -25.59 12.24
N HIS A 10 0.81 -24.35 12.36
CA HIS A 10 0.96 -23.53 13.54
C HIS A 10 0.10 -24.04 14.72
N SER A 11 0.59 -23.83 15.96
CA SER A 11 -0.13 -24.25 17.19
C SER A 11 -1.47 -23.57 17.40
N GLY A 12 -1.67 -22.42 16.77
CA GLY A 12 -2.89 -21.61 16.88
C GLY A 12 -2.93 -20.67 18.09
N THR A 13 -1.88 -20.61 18.90
CA THR A 13 -1.77 -19.64 20.02
C THR A 13 -0.85 -18.51 19.63
N LEU A 14 -1.30 -17.27 19.82
CA LEU A 14 -0.55 -16.05 19.54
C LEU A 14 -0.43 -15.22 20.82
N GLU A 15 0.74 -15.14 21.42
CA GLU A 15 0.99 -14.38 22.65
C GLU A 15 2.33 -13.66 22.56
N GLY A 16 2.34 -12.32 22.65
CA GLY A 16 3.57 -11.56 22.62
C GLY A 16 3.42 -10.14 22.10
N THR A 17 4.53 -9.55 21.70
CA THR A 17 4.63 -8.20 21.16
C THR A 17 5.17 -8.24 19.74
N VAL A 18 4.50 -7.52 18.83
CA VAL A 18 4.93 -7.38 17.44
C VAL A 18 5.13 -5.90 17.11
N GLU A 19 6.34 -5.53 16.78
CA GLU A 19 6.66 -4.19 16.35
C GLU A 19 6.45 -4.06 14.84
N LEU A 20 5.32 -3.47 14.45
CA LEU A 20 5.01 -3.26 13.03
C LEU A 20 5.98 -2.28 12.38
N PRO A 21 6.25 -2.41 11.06
CA PRO A 21 7.05 -1.44 10.36
C PRO A 21 6.37 -0.06 10.37
N LEU A 22 7.15 0.99 10.12
CA LEU A 22 6.60 2.30 9.81
C LEU A 22 5.89 2.26 8.45
N ASN A 23 4.79 3.01 8.31
CA ASN A 23 3.98 2.97 7.10
C ASN A 23 4.75 3.47 5.88
N LYS A 24 4.97 2.59 4.92
CA LYS A 24 5.68 2.85 3.66
C LYS A 24 5.05 4.00 2.86
N SER A 25 3.73 4.06 2.81
CA SER A 25 3.01 5.05 2.02
C SER A 25 3.16 6.46 2.58
N LEU A 26 3.16 6.64 3.91
CA LEU A 26 3.46 7.90 4.57
C LEU A 26 4.95 8.25 4.43
N ALA A 27 5.83 7.26 4.61
CA ALA A 27 7.26 7.46 4.49
C ALA A 27 7.70 7.97 3.11
N ASN A 28 7.15 7.39 2.03
CA ASN A 28 7.48 7.85 0.69
C ASN A 28 7.01 9.29 0.43
N ARG A 29 5.87 9.70 1.02
CA ARG A 29 5.39 11.08 0.98
C ARG A 29 6.30 12.01 1.76
N ALA A 30 6.64 11.62 2.99
CA ALA A 30 7.54 12.35 3.87
C ALA A 30 8.91 12.61 3.23
N GLN A 31 9.46 11.61 2.53
CA GLN A 31 10.74 11.74 1.84
C GLN A 31 10.69 12.78 0.73
N ILE A 32 9.63 12.82 -0.08
CA ILE A 32 9.47 13.86 -1.11
C ILE A 32 9.33 15.25 -0.46
N ILE A 33 8.53 15.36 0.60
CA ILE A 33 8.36 16.62 1.33
C ILE A 33 9.70 17.09 1.92
N ALA A 34 10.44 16.22 2.60
CA ALA A 34 11.74 16.55 3.17
C ALA A 34 12.79 16.93 2.10
N ALA A 35 12.75 16.28 0.93
CA ALA A 35 13.63 16.61 -0.18
C ALA A 35 13.33 17.97 -0.82
N LEU A 36 12.05 18.39 -0.85
CA LEU A 36 11.62 19.69 -1.37
C LEU A 36 11.79 20.82 -0.32
N TYR A 37 11.68 20.49 0.97
CA TYR A 37 11.66 21.46 2.08
C TYR A 37 12.64 21.03 3.18
N PRO A 38 13.94 21.40 3.10
CA PRO A 38 14.98 20.91 4.03
C PRO A 38 14.78 21.26 5.51
N HIS A 39 13.89 22.21 5.84
CA HIS A 39 13.51 22.51 7.22
C HIS A 39 12.44 21.53 7.80
N LEU A 40 11.83 20.71 6.93
CA LEU A 40 10.95 19.60 7.32
C LEU A 40 11.79 18.33 7.32
N THR A 41 12.19 17.86 8.51
CA THR A 41 13.13 16.73 8.63
C THR A 41 12.42 15.41 8.87
N LEU A 42 12.91 14.36 8.21
CA LEU A 42 12.51 12.98 8.43
C LEU A 42 13.68 12.24 9.05
N ASN A 43 13.59 11.90 10.35
CA ASN A 43 14.70 11.30 11.08
C ASN A 43 14.78 9.77 10.91
N THR A 44 13.71 9.13 10.47
CA THR A 44 13.68 7.68 10.28
C THR A 44 13.12 7.33 8.92
N ILE A 45 13.90 6.57 8.14
CA ILE A 45 13.43 5.97 6.88
C ILE A 45 13.12 4.50 7.16
N PRO A 46 11.92 4.00 6.82
CA PRO A 46 11.60 2.60 6.98
C PRO A 46 12.57 1.69 6.24
N GLU A 47 12.82 0.50 6.77
CA GLU A 47 13.66 -0.51 6.13
C GLU A 47 13.00 -1.14 4.88
N ALA A 48 11.72 -0.88 4.66
CA ALA A 48 11.00 -1.29 3.46
C ALA A 48 11.75 -0.89 2.18
N GLU A 49 11.95 -1.83 1.28
CA GLU A 49 12.75 -1.62 0.06
C GLU A 49 12.28 -0.43 -0.76
N ASP A 50 10.97 -0.27 -0.97
CA ASP A 50 10.41 0.86 -1.72
C ASP A 50 10.84 2.21 -1.14
N SER A 51 10.92 2.34 0.20
CA SER A 51 11.34 3.59 0.88
C SER A 51 12.86 3.79 0.80
N ARG A 52 13.63 2.72 0.87
CA ARG A 52 15.11 2.77 0.71
C ARG A 52 15.50 3.18 -0.72
N PHE A 53 14.86 2.59 -1.73
CA PHE A 53 15.10 2.97 -3.13
C PHE A 53 14.73 4.43 -3.40
N LEU A 54 13.63 4.92 -2.81
CA LEU A 54 13.26 6.33 -2.93
C LEU A 54 14.31 7.25 -2.29
N ALA A 55 14.74 6.96 -1.07
CA ALA A 55 15.79 7.74 -0.38
C ALA A 55 17.08 7.81 -1.20
N GLN A 56 17.52 6.67 -1.73
CA GLN A 56 18.71 6.59 -2.58
C GLN A 56 18.53 7.41 -3.86
N ALA A 57 17.36 7.30 -4.52
CA ALA A 57 17.08 8.03 -5.74
C ALA A 57 17.03 9.55 -5.52
N LEU A 58 16.47 10.03 -4.41
CA LEU A 58 16.37 11.47 -4.11
C LEU A 58 17.72 12.10 -3.78
N SER A 59 18.64 11.36 -3.18
CA SER A 59 19.98 11.84 -2.80
C SER A 59 21.06 11.59 -3.85
N SER A 60 20.75 10.84 -4.92
CA SER A 60 21.75 10.38 -5.90
C SER A 60 22.12 11.48 -6.90
N ALA A 61 23.43 11.70 -7.06
CA ALA A 61 23.96 12.50 -8.17
C ALA A 61 23.98 11.75 -9.51
N GLN A 62 23.79 10.43 -9.53
CA GLN A 62 23.83 9.63 -10.74
C GLN A 62 22.70 9.98 -11.71
N ARG A 63 22.96 9.78 -13.01
CA ARG A 63 21.96 9.96 -14.06
C ARG A 63 20.92 8.84 -14.00
N ASP A 64 21.39 7.61 -13.95
CA ASP A 64 20.56 6.42 -14.05
C ASP A 64 20.19 5.94 -12.64
N LEU A 65 18.90 5.91 -12.34
CA LEU A 65 18.33 5.61 -11.03
C LEU A 65 17.48 4.34 -11.11
N TYR A 66 17.86 3.34 -10.33
CA TYR A 66 17.10 2.09 -10.20
C TYR A 66 16.17 2.16 -8.98
N LEU A 67 14.87 1.91 -9.18
CA LEU A 67 13.80 2.12 -8.19
C LEU A 67 13.17 0.82 -7.67
N GLY A 68 13.79 -0.33 -7.94
CA GLY A 68 13.26 -1.62 -7.53
C GLY A 68 11.91 -1.94 -8.18
N ALA A 69 10.96 -2.48 -7.41
CA ALA A 69 9.60 -2.83 -7.84
C ALA A 69 8.53 -1.81 -7.40
N GLY A 70 8.94 -0.65 -6.84
CA GLY A 70 8.07 0.30 -6.18
C GLY A 70 7.29 1.23 -7.11
N GLY A 71 6.01 0.96 -7.34
CA GLY A 71 5.18 1.85 -8.17
C GLY A 71 5.04 3.26 -7.61
N THR A 72 4.90 3.41 -6.30
CA THR A 72 4.87 4.71 -5.61
C THR A 72 6.21 5.41 -5.72
N THR A 73 7.31 4.68 -5.53
CA THR A 73 8.68 5.17 -5.66
C THR A 73 8.92 5.78 -7.03
N LEU A 74 8.54 5.06 -8.10
CA LEU A 74 8.67 5.56 -9.47
C LEU A 74 7.87 6.85 -9.68
N ARG A 75 6.59 6.87 -9.31
CA ARG A 75 5.71 8.00 -9.58
C ARG A 75 6.11 9.26 -8.83
N PHE A 76 6.51 9.10 -7.56
CA PHE A 76 6.95 10.23 -6.74
C PHE A 76 8.32 10.75 -7.18
N ALA A 77 9.28 9.87 -7.46
CA ALA A 77 10.57 10.27 -8.01
C ALA A 77 10.42 10.97 -9.37
N THR A 78 9.49 10.51 -10.25
CA THR A 78 9.21 11.16 -11.53
C THR A 78 8.75 12.61 -11.33
N ALA A 79 7.78 12.85 -10.46
CA ALA A 79 7.28 14.19 -10.18
C ALA A 79 8.36 15.07 -9.53
N TYR A 80 9.11 14.54 -8.56
CA TYR A 80 10.21 15.26 -7.92
C TYR A 80 11.27 15.71 -8.93
N TRP A 81 11.83 14.77 -9.71
CA TRP A 81 12.91 15.09 -10.64
C TRP A 81 12.45 15.97 -11.80
N ALA A 82 11.18 15.92 -12.19
CA ALA A 82 10.60 16.82 -13.17
C ALA A 82 10.66 18.30 -12.74
N THR A 83 10.66 18.57 -11.43
CA THR A 83 10.71 19.92 -10.85
C THR A 83 12.12 20.37 -10.46
N GLN A 84 13.17 19.60 -10.73
CA GLN A 84 14.56 19.95 -10.36
C GLN A 84 15.32 20.51 -11.58
N PRO A 85 15.39 21.85 -11.78
CA PRO A 85 16.01 22.43 -12.97
C PRO A 85 17.48 22.02 -13.13
N ASN A 86 17.94 21.95 -14.37
CA ASN A 86 19.31 21.58 -14.73
C ASN A 86 19.73 20.15 -14.33
N THR A 87 18.78 19.26 -14.13
CA THR A 87 19.05 17.83 -13.90
C THR A 87 18.67 17.00 -15.12
N LEU A 88 19.36 15.88 -15.28
CA LEU A 88 19.01 14.82 -16.23
C LEU A 88 19.02 13.49 -15.49
N LYS A 89 17.87 12.81 -15.45
CA LYS A 89 17.70 11.51 -14.81
C LYS A 89 17.05 10.52 -15.74
N VAL A 90 17.42 9.23 -15.58
CA VAL A 90 16.75 8.10 -16.21
C VAL A 90 16.23 7.19 -15.10
N LEU A 91 14.92 7.02 -15.03
CA LEU A 91 14.28 6.20 -13.99
C LEU A 91 13.87 4.85 -14.55
N SER A 92 14.30 3.77 -13.91
CA SER A 92 13.95 2.38 -14.25
C SER A 92 13.77 1.54 -12.99
N GLY A 93 13.34 0.31 -13.16
CA GLY A 93 13.23 -0.66 -12.08
C GLY A 93 13.22 -2.09 -12.58
N THR A 94 12.61 -3.00 -11.82
CA THR A 94 12.41 -4.39 -12.25
C THR A 94 11.57 -4.46 -13.52
N ASP A 95 11.57 -5.58 -14.23
CA ASP A 95 10.72 -5.81 -15.41
C ASP A 95 9.24 -5.65 -15.05
N ALA A 96 8.83 -6.11 -13.88
CA ALA A 96 7.49 -5.93 -13.36
C ALA A 96 7.14 -4.43 -13.17
N LEU A 97 8.05 -3.61 -12.65
CA LEU A 97 7.84 -2.17 -12.55
C LEU A 97 7.81 -1.51 -13.92
N ASN A 98 8.73 -1.87 -14.81
CA ASN A 98 8.84 -1.32 -16.16
C ASN A 98 7.65 -1.69 -17.06
N SER A 99 6.89 -2.72 -16.71
CA SER A 99 5.62 -3.07 -17.39
C SER A 99 4.41 -2.26 -16.92
N ARG A 100 4.52 -1.50 -15.84
CA ARG A 100 3.38 -0.73 -15.28
C ARG A 100 3.20 0.60 -16.01
N PRO A 101 1.95 0.94 -16.43
CA PRO A 101 1.71 2.19 -17.15
C PRO A 101 1.91 3.41 -16.25
N ILE A 102 2.43 4.51 -16.85
CA ILE A 102 2.70 5.78 -16.17
C ILE A 102 2.28 6.99 -17.02
N ALA A 103 1.66 6.78 -18.16
CA ALA A 103 1.33 7.83 -19.13
C ALA A 103 0.56 8.99 -18.51
N GLU A 104 -0.49 8.74 -17.73
CA GLU A 104 -1.31 9.80 -17.13
C GLU A 104 -0.48 10.80 -16.31
N LEU A 105 0.55 10.34 -15.60
CA LEU A 105 1.44 11.22 -14.84
C LEU A 105 2.41 11.95 -15.76
N VAL A 106 2.99 11.27 -16.74
CA VAL A 106 3.95 11.87 -17.69
C VAL A 106 3.26 12.96 -18.51
N ASP A 107 2.07 12.67 -19.04
CA ASP A 107 1.27 13.63 -19.82
C ASP A 107 0.90 14.85 -18.97
N ALA A 108 0.48 14.63 -17.72
CA ALA A 108 0.18 15.71 -16.78
C ALA A 108 1.39 16.59 -16.48
N LEU A 109 2.54 15.99 -16.19
CA LEU A 109 3.78 16.75 -15.91
C LEU A 109 4.26 17.52 -17.16
N ASN A 110 4.22 16.90 -18.34
CA ASN A 110 4.57 17.56 -19.60
C ASN A 110 3.59 18.72 -19.92
N ALA A 111 2.29 18.54 -19.67
CA ALA A 111 1.30 19.62 -19.80
C ALA A 111 1.54 20.78 -18.83
N LEU A 112 2.16 20.53 -17.67
CA LEU A 112 2.60 21.55 -16.72
C LEU A 112 3.90 22.25 -17.14
N GLY A 113 4.63 21.69 -18.11
CA GLY A 113 5.88 22.25 -18.65
C GLY A 113 7.14 21.46 -18.30
N ALA A 114 7.00 20.22 -17.85
CA ALA A 114 8.13 19.29 -17.72
C ALA A 114 8.61 18.78 -19.10
N ASP A 115 9.79 18.15 -19.12
CA ASP A 115 10.38 17.47 -20.29
C ASP A 115 10.68 16.02 -19.92
N ILE A 116 9.70 15.14 -20.16
CA ILE A 116 9.78 13.70 -19.87
C ILE A 116 9.52 12.92 -21.13
N THR A 117 10.38 11.95 -21.43
CA THR A 117 10.27 11.04 -22.58
C THR A 117 10.45 9.58 -22.14
N TYR A 118 9.92 8.66 -22.95
CA TYR A 118 10.10 7.22 -22.73
C TYR A 118 11.37 6.76 -23.46
N GLU A 119 12.26 6.00 -22.80
CA GLU A 119 13.47 5.45 -23.42
C GLU A 119 13.29 4.03 -23.98
N GLY A 120 12.09 3.46 -23.85
CA GLY A 120 11.76 2.10 -24.31
C GLY A 120 10.35 2.05 -24.88
N ARG A 121 9.53 1.17 -24.29
CA ARG A 121 8.12 1.03 -24.66
C ARG A 121 7.35 2.29 -24.32
N ASP A 122 6.58 2.80 -25.28
CA ASP A 122 5.70 3.95 -25.06
C ASP A 122 4.78 3.74 -23.85
N GLN A 123 4.55 4.82 -23.09
CA GLN A 123 3.73 4.85 -21.88
C GLN A 123 4.28 4.06 -20.67
N HIS A 124 5.51 3.55 -20.77
CA HIS A 124 6.13 2.72 -19.74
C HIS A 124 7.57 3.18 -19.46
N PRO A 125 8.11 2.91 -18.26
CA PRO A 125 9.53 3.10 -17.98
C PRO A 125 10.40 2.22 -18.92
N PRO A 126 11.68 2.58 -19.11
CA PRO A 126 12.42 3.67 -18.46
C PRO A 126 12.01 5.05 -18.92
N LEU A 127 12.09 6.03 -17.99
CA LEU A 127 11.75 7.44 -18.24
C LEU A 127 13.01 8.29 -18.25
N ARG A 128 13.20 9.10 -19.28
CA ARG A 128 14.19 10.17 -19.33
C ARG A 128 13.53 11.46 -18.91
N ILE A 129 14.06 12.12 -17.88
CA ILE A 129 13.53 13.34 -17.28
C ILE A 129 14.58 14.43 -17.36
N CYS A 130 14.28 15.49 -18.09
CA CYS A 130 15.03 16.75 -18.02
C CYS A 130 14.30 17.67 -17.05
N GLY A 131 14.87 17.91 -15.88
CA GLY A 131 14.24 18.75 -14.86
C GLY A 131 14.05 20.18 -15.35
N ALA A 132 12.87 20.71 -15.16
CA ALA A 132 12.44 22.00 -15.68
C ALA A 132 11.77 22.88 -14.61
N SER A 133 11.69 24.17 -14.89
CA SER A 133 10.85 25.09 -14.12
C SER A 133 9.40 24.96 -14.60
N ILE A 134 8.56 24.35 -13.79
CA ILE A 134 7.13 24.20 -14.07
C ILE A 134 6.45 25.56 -14.05
N THR A 135 5.74 25.91 -15.13
CA THR A 135 5.15 27.24 -15.32
C THR A 135 3.63 27.26 -15.29
N HIS A 136 2.99 26.15 -15.62
CA HIS A 136 1.54 26.01 -15.57
C HIS A 136 1.10 25.56 -14.16
N SER A 137 -0.11 25.92 -13.78
CA SER A 137 -0.61 25.73 -12.41
C SER A 137 -2.01 25.10 -12.36
N SER A 138 -2.52 24.58 -13.46
CA SER A 138 -3.83 23.93 -13.47
C SER A 138 -3.91 22.79 -14.48
N LEU A 139 -4.60 21.73 -14.08
CA LEU A 139 -4.91 20.57 -14.93
C LEU A 139 -6.31 20.04 -14.63
N ALA A 140 -6.94 19.52 -15.67
CA ALA A 140 -8.19 18.78 -15.55
C ALA A 140 -8.00 17.34 -16.05
N PHE A 141 -8.44 16.38 -15.25
CA PHE A 141 -8.43 14.96 -15.59
C PHE A 141 -9.86 14.47 -15.82
N GLY A 142 -10.02 13.49 -16.68
CA GLY A 142 -11.22 12.66 -16.71
C GLY A 142 -11.22 11.66 -15.53
N THR A 143 -11.52 10.41 -15.82
CA THR A 143 -11.41 9.31 -14.86
C THR A 143 -9.96 8.90 -14.70
N LEU A 144 -9.40 9.08 -13.51
CA LEU A 144 -8.04 8.64 -13.18
C LEU A 144 -8.01 7.13 -12.91
N LYS A 145 -6.98 6.44 -13.39
CA LYS A 145 -6.76 5.02 -13.12
C LYS A 145 -6.08 4.74 -11.78
N SER A 146 -5.40 5.75 -11.22
CA SER A 146 -4.66 5.61 -9.97
C SER A 146 -4.58 6.92 -9.18
N SER A 147 -4.90 6.87 -7.90
CA SER A 147 -4.70 7.99 -6.96
C SER A 147 -3.23 8.38 -6.80
N GLN A 148 -2.29 7.51 -7.14
CA GLN A 148 -0.85 7.80 -7.04
C GLN A 148 -0.41 8.90 -8.01
N PHE A 149 -1.05 9.05 -9.17
CA PHE A 149 -0.73 10.12 -10.12
C PHE A 149 -1.10 11.48 -9.52
N LEU A 150 -2.32 11.59 -8.98
CA LEU A 150 -2.75 12.80 -8.30
C LEU A 150 -1.89 13.11 -7.08
N THR A 151 -1.56 12.09 -6.27
CA THR A 151 -0.69 12.23 -5.10
C THR A 151 0.70 12.76 -5.47
N ALA A 152 1.30 12.27 -6.55
CA ALA A 152 2.61 12.75 -7.01
C ALA A 152 2.58 14.25 -7.35
N LEU A 153 1.51 14.73 -7.98
CA LEU A 153 1.31 16.16 -8.28
C LEU A 153 1.02 16.98 -7.02
N LEU A 154 0.25 16.44 -6.06
CA LEU A 154 0.01 17.09 -4.76
C LEU A 154 1.31 17.40 -4.03
N LEU A 155 2.22 16.44 -3.97
CA LEU A 155 3.48 16.56 -3.23
C LEU A 155 4.39 17.67 -3.79
N ILE A 156 4.40 17.85 -5.11
CA ILE A 156 5.21 18.92 -5.74
C ILE A 156 4.47 20.26 -5.82
N GLY A 157 3.13 20.26 -5.74
CA GLY A 157 2.30 21.44 -5.93
C GLY A 157 2.72 22.68 -5.13
N PRO A 158 3.01 22.56 -3.82
CA PRO A 158 3.44 23.71 -3.01
C PRO A 158 4.81 24.26 -3.37
N ALA A 159 5.66 23.49 -4.08
CA ALA A 159 6.97 23.94 -4.57
C ALA A 159 6.86 24.72 -5.89
N LEU A 160 5.71 24.68 -6.55
CA LEU A 160 5.48 25.39 -7.80
C LEU A 160 5.24 26.90 -7.53
N PRO A 161 5.75 27.81 -8.38
CA PRO A 161 5.66 29.26 -8.13
C PRO A 161 4.23 29.81 -7.98
N LYS A 162 3.25 29.16 -8.60
CA LYS A 162 1.83 29.56 -8.55
C LYS A 162 0.95 28.57 -7.79
N GLY A 163 1.56 27.57 -7.14
CA GLY A 163 0.82 26.43 -6.60
C GLY A 163 0.21 25.56 -7.70
N LEU A 164 -0.85 24.82 -7.39
CA LEU A 164 -1.44 23.89 -8.33
C LEU A 164 -2.95 23.73 -8.06
N SER A 165 -3.76 23.75 -9.12
CA SER A 165 -5.18 23.45 -9.09
C SER A 165 -5.47 22.25 -9.99
N LEU A 166 -6.06 21.20 -9.43
CA LEU A 166 -6.39 19.96 -10.15
C LEU A 166 -7.88 19.67 -10.02
N THR A 167 -8.49 19.22 -11.11
CA THR A 167 -9.87 18.72 -11.14
C THR A 167 -9.93 17.33 -11.78
N TRP A 168 -10.91 16.51 -11.40
CA TRP A 168 -11.11 15.18 -11.97
C TRP A 168 -12.59 14.77 -11.98
N GLU A 169 -12.96 13.84 -12.83
CA GLU A 169 -14.32 13.29 -12.89
C GLU A 169 -14.50 12.15 -11.86
N SER A 170 -13.54 11.22 -11.81
CA SER A 170 -13.55 10.08 -10.90
C SER A 170 -12.14 9.75 -10.43
N LEU A 171 -12.04 9.33 -9.16
CA LEU A 171 -10.76 9.06 -8.49
C LEU A 171 -10.89 7.80 -7.62
N PRO A 172 -10.30 6.67 -8.02
CA PRO A 172 -10.27 5.46 -7.20
C PRO A 172 -9.32 5.64 -6.00
N SER A 173 -9.60 4.91 -4.92
CA SER A 173 -8.74 4.93 -3.71
C SER A 173 -8.44 6.34 -3.20
N ARG A 174 -9.48 7.16 -3.12
CA ARG A 174 -9.43 8.57 -2.69
C ARG A 174 -8.76 8.73 -1.32
N SER A 175 -8.89 7.75 -0.43
CA SER A 175 -8.28 7.75 0.92
C SER A 175 -6.77 8.04 0.91
N TYR A 176 -6.02 7.60 -0.12
CA TYR A 176 -4.59 7.91 -0.23
C TYR A 176 -4.31 9.38 -0.59
N VAL A 177 -5.24 10.03 -1.29
CA VAL A 177 -5.16 11.49 -1.53
C VAL A 177 -5.51 12.24 -0.25
N GLU A 178 -6.55 11.83 0.45
CA GLU A 178 -6.96 12.40 1.74
C GLU A 178 -5.85 12.26 2.80
N MET A 179 -5.22 11.10 2.88
CA MET A 179 -4.03 10.85 3.72
C MET A 179 -2.88 11.82 3.39
N THR A 180 -2.62 12.06 2.11
CA THR A 180 -1.57 12.99 1.67
C THR A 180 -1.91 14.41 2.08
N VAL A 181 -3.13 14.86 1.81
CA VAL A 181 -3.59 16.21 2.16
C VAL A 181 -3.58 16.42 3.68
N ALA A 182 -4.05 15.42 4.46
CA ALA A 182 -4.03 15.51 5.91
C ALA A 182 -2.60 15.64 6.46
N MET A 183 -1.67 14.77 6.02
CA MET A 183 -0.26 14.85 6.37
C MET A 183 0.35 16.22 6.02
N MET A 184 0.09 16.72 4.84
CA MET A 184 0.62 18.03 4.40
C MET A 184 0.02 19.18 5.23
N LYS A 185 -1.29 19.13 5.55
CA LYS A 185 -1.93 20.13 6.42
C LYS A 185 -1.33 20.16 7.83
N GLU A 186 -1.05 19.00 8.42
CA GLU A 186 -0.36 18.91 9.72
C GLU A 186 1.04 19.57 9.67
N LEU A 187 1.71 19.53 8.52
CA LEU A 187 2.99 20.20 8.31
C LEU A 187 2.85 21.70 7.97
N GLY A 188 1.62 22.20 7.85
CA GLY A 188 1.32 23.61 7.65
C GLY A 188 1.17 24.04 6.19
N PHE A 189 1.00 23.09 5.27
CA PHE A 189 0.66 23.42 3.88
C PHE A 189 -0.79 23.86 3.75
N ASP A 190 -1.05 24.86 2.92
CA ASP A 190 -2.40 25.35 2.62
C ASP A 190 -2.95 24.64 1.40
N ILE A 191 -3.89 23.72 1.67
CA ILE A 191 -4.49 22.85 0.65
C ILE A 191 -5.99 22.76 0.90
N THR A 192 -6.78 23.08 -0.12
CA THR A 192 -8.23 22.88 -0.11
C THR A 192 -8.58 21.66 -0.98
N LEU A 193 -9.14 20.61 -0.38
CA LEU A 193 -9.60 19.41 -1.06
C LEU A 193 -11.11 19.36 -1.06
N ASP A 194 -11.72 19.38 -2.23
CA ASP A 194 -13.15 19.20 -2.46
C ASP A 194 -13.46 17.80 -3.04
N LYS A 195 -14.72 17.56 -3.39
CA LYS A 195 -15.13 16.26 -3.93
C LYS A 195 -14.37 15.88 -5.21
N ASN A 196 -14.20 16.81 -6.13
CA ASN A 196 -13.64 16.57 -7.45
C ASN A 196 -12.53 17.58 -7.81
N SER A 197 -11.97 18.26 -6.82
CA SER A 197 -10.91 19.24 -7.04
C SER A 197 -9.99 19.36 -5.84
N VAL A 198 -8.79 19.88 -6.10
CA VAL A 198 -7.84 20.29 -5.07
C VAL A 198 -7.13 21.56 -5.51
N THR A 199 -6.98 22.49 -4.59
CA THR A 199 -6.20 23.71 -4.75
C THR A 199 -5.07 23.76 -3.73
N ILE A 200 -3.86 24.01 -4.19
CA ILE A 200 -2.64 24.02 -3.40
C ILE A 200 -1.99 25.37 -3.55
N VAL A 201 -1.76 26.04 -2.43
CA VAL A 201 -1.06 27.33 -2.38
C VAL A 201 0.46 27.09 -2.31
N PRO A 202 1.31 27.96 -2.93
CA PRO A 202 2.75 27.86 -2.76
C PRO A 202 3.14 27.92 -1.28
N TYR A 203 4.05 27.05 -0.87
CA TYR A 203 4.51 26.97 0.52
C TYR A 203 5.77 27.81 0.72
N THR A 204 5.70 28.79 1.63
CA THR A 204 6.80 29.73 1.90
C THR A 204 7.27 29.72 3.36
N ALA A 205 6.65 28.92 4.23
CA ALA A 205 7.07 28.82 5.61
C ALA A 205 8.46 28.15 5.72
N ALA A 206 9.24 28.60 6.71
CA ALA A 206 10.59 28.07 6.97
C ALA A 206 10.76 27.56 8.41
N THR A 207 9.64 27.35 9.13
CA THR A 207 9.69 26.87 10.51
C THR A 207 10.11 25.41 10.54
N PRO A 208 11.22 25.05 11.21
CA PRO A 208 11.65 23.68 11.31
C PRO A 208 10.59 22.80 12.00
N ARG A 209 10.32 21.64 11.42
CA ARG A 209 9.45 20.62 11.98
C ARG A 209 9.99 19.22 11.67
N GLU A 210 9.77 18.31 12.58
CA GLU A 210 10.02 16.89 12.37
C GLU A 210 8.76 16.21 11.84
N ILE A 211 8.93 15.35 10.83
CA ILE A 211 7.87 14.53 10.27
C ILE A 211 7.86 13.21 11.02
N THR A 212 6.80 12.96 11.77
CA THR A 212 6.60 11.68 12.47
C THR A 212 5.81 10.71 11.60
N LEU A 213 6.25 9.46 11.54
CA LEU A 213 5.58 8.41 10.78
C LEU A 213 4.79 7.49 11.71
N GLU A 214 3.60 7.12 11.28
CA GLU A 214 2.78 6.11 11.93
C GLU A 214 3.29 4.69 11.62
N ARG A 215 2.94 3.72 12.48
CA ARG A 215 3.03 2.29 12.19
C ARG A 215 2.06 1.90 11.07
N ASP A 216 2.36 0.81 10.36
CA ASP A 216 1.61 0.40 9.17
C ASP A 216 0.35 -0.39 9.51
N TRP A 217 -0.81 0.23 9.32
CA TRP A 217 -2.12 -0.40 9.51
C TRP A 217 -2.43 -1.49 8.47
N SER A 218 -1.85 -1.38 7.26
CA SER A 218 -1.97 -2.46 6.29
C SER A 218 -1.24 -3.73 6.75
N ALA A 219 -0.08 -3.57 7.43
CA ALA A 219 0.66 -4.70 8.00
C ALA A 219 -0.10 -5.36 9.15
N LEU A 220 -0.89 -4.59 9.92
CA LEU A 220 -1.74 -5.13 10.98
C LEU A 220 -2.78 -6.12 10.43
N ALA A 221 -3.24 -5.95 9.19
CA ALA A 221 -4.28 -6.81 8.61
C ALA A 221 -3.92 -8.30 8.63
N PHE A 222 -2.65 -8.64 8.41
CA PHE A 222 -2.17 -10.02 8.44
C PHE A 222 -2.14 -10.61 9.86
N TRP A 223 -1.94 -9.76 10.86
CA TRP A 223 -2.04 -10.15 12.27
C TRP A 223 -3.49 -10.24 12.73
N CYS A 224 -4.38 -9.42 12.19
CA CYS A 224 -5.83 -9.57 12.37
C CYS A 224 -6.33 -10.89 11.76
N GLU A 225 -5.83 -11.25 10.56
CA GLU A 225 -6.08 -12.54 9.92
C GLU A 225 -5.60 -13.69 10.80
N ALA A 226 -4.34 -13.64 11.27
CA ALA A 226 -3.80 -14.63 12.19
C ALA A 226 -4.64 -14.75 13.49
N ALA A 227 -5.03 -13.62 14.07
CA ALA A 227 -5.88 -13.59 15.26
C ALA A 227 -7.28 -14.20 14.99
N ALA A 228 -7.86 -13.94 13.82
CA ALA A 228 -9.14 -14.53 13.41
C ALA A 228 -9.05 -16.06 13.28
N LEU A 229 -7.93 -16.60 12.82
CA LEU A 229 -7.72 -18.04 12.62
C LEU A 229 -7.15 -18.75 13.86
N SER A 230 -6.66 -18.01 14.85
CA SER A 230 -6.08 -18.56 16.07
C SER A 230 -7.12 -19.23 16.96
N THR A 231 -6.63 -20.08 17.87
CA THR A 231 -7.42 -20.61 19.00
C THR A 231 -7.45 -19.61 20.17
N SER A 232 -6.36 -18.83 20.33
CA SER A 232 -6.24 -17.81 21.36
C SER A 232 -5.25 -16.72 20.88
N THR A 233 -5.54 -15.46 21.18
CA THR A 233 -4.69 -14.32 20.81
C THR A 233 -4.58 -13.34 21.96
N SER A 234 -3.35 -12.92 22.26
CA SER A 234 -2.97 -11.82 23.12
C SER A 234 -1.72 -11.13 22.53
N LEU A 235 -1.90 -10.36 21.45
CA LEU A 235 -0.82 -9.68 20.74
C LEU A 235 -0.84 -8.18 21.03
N PHE A 236 0.31 -7.65 21.44
CA PHE A 236 0.49 -6.22 21.63
C PHE A 236 1.28 -5.59 20.48
N PHE A 237 0.79 -4.46 19.98
CA PHE A 237 1.39 -3.70 18.89
C PHE A 237 1.75 -2.29 19.37
N PRO A 238 3.01 -2.03 19.76
CA PRO A 238 3.43 -0.74 20.27
C PRO A 238 3.33 0.35 19.20
N GLY A 239 2.93 1.55 19.63
CA GLY A 239 2.88 2.75 18.79
C GLY A 239 1.67 2.87 17.86
N LEU A 240 0.76 1.89 17.80
CA LEU A 240 -0.53 2.07 17.13
C LEU A 240 -1.46 2.91 18.01
N GLN A 241 -2.05 3.95 17.43
CA GLN A 241 -2.90 4.91 18.13
C GLN A 241 -4.35 4.85 17.63
N PRO A 242 -5.36 5.27 18.43
CA PRO A 242 -6.78 5.22 18.06
C PRO A 242 -7.16 6.20 16.93
N HIS A 243 -6.20 6.91 16.37
CA HIS A 243 -6.35 7.82 15.24
C HIS A 243 -5.24 7.56 14.23
N SER A 244 -5.57 7.59 12.96
CA SER A 244 -4.60 7.37 11.90
C SER A 244 -4.98 8.16 10.64
N LEU A 245 -3.96 8.62 9.92
CA LEU A 245 -4.11 9.18 8.58
C LEU A 245 -4.38 8.08 7.53
N GLN A 246 -4.11 6.82 7.85
CA GLN A 246 -4.22 5.70 6.94
C GLN A 246 -5.67 5.21 6.83
N GLY A 247 -6.19 5.09 5.60
CA GLY A 247 -7.53 4.51 5.36
C GLY A 247 -7.67 3.08 5.88
N ASP A 248 -6.56 2.35 5.92
CA ASP A 248 -6.48 0.95 6.38
C ASP A 248 -6.68 0.80 7.90
N PHE A 249 -6.78 1.91 8.67
CA PHE A 249 -7.22 1.89 10.06
C PHE A 249 -8.56 1.15 10.25
N LYS A 250 -9.41 1.13 9.24
CA LYS A 250 -10.68 0.39 9.21
C LYS A 250 -10.51 -1.13 9.32
N VAL A 251 -9.30 -1.65 9.30
CA VAL A 251 -9.03 -3.10 9.47
C VAL A 251 -9.69 -3.63 10.74
N LEU A 252 -9.71 -2.87 11.83
CA LEU A 252 -10.33 -3.29 13.09
C LEU A 252 -11.83 -3.52 12.95
N ASP A 253 -12.55 -2.62 12.25
CA ASP A 253 -13.98 -2.73 12.01
C ASP A 253 -14.33 -3.96 11.14
N TYR A 254 -13.47 -4.26 10.16
CA TYR A 254 -13.69 -5.39 9.25
C TYR A 254 -13.39 -6.75 9.89
N PHE A 255 -12.47 -6.79 10.84
CA PHE A 255 -12.06 -8.05 11.49
C PHE A 255 -12.79 -8.32 12.81
N GLU A 256 -13.45 -7.34 13.42
CA GLU A 256 -14.27 -7.53 14.63
C GLU A 256 -15.35 -8.61 14.41
N PRO A 257 -16.14 -8.61 13.32
CA PRO A 257 -17.12 -9.68 13.04
C PRO A 257 -16.49 -11.05 12.77
N LEU A 258 -15.17 -11.10 12.50
CA LEU A 258 -14.41 -12.33 12.30
C LEU A 258 -13.76 -12.86 13.60
N GLY A 259 -14.16 -12.32 14.74
CA GLY A 259 -13.71 -12.75 16.06
C GLY A 259 -12.40 -12.14 16.52
N VAL A 260 -12.04 -10.97 16.00
CA VAL A 260 -10.87 -10.20 16.47
C VAL A 260 -11.32 -9.09 17.39
N GLY A 261 -10.96 -9.20 18.67
CA GLY A 261 -11.14 -8.13 19.64
C GLY A 261 -9.95 -7.20 19.69
N HIS A 262 -10.17 -5.95 20.08
CA HIS A 262 -9.09 -5.00 20.23
C HIS A 262 -9.32 -4.01 21.37
N THR A 263 -8.23 -3.50 21.94
CA THR A 263 -8.25 -2.45 22.97
C THR A 263 -7.04 -1.55 22.82
N PHE A 264 -7.24 -0.24 22.77
CA PHE A 264 -6.16 0.73 22.80
C PHE A 264 -5.68 1.01 24.22
N THR A 265 -4.37 1.10 24.37
CA THR A 265 -3.69 1.58 25.57
C THR A 265 -2.93 2.87 25.25
N SER A 266 -2.31 3.50 26.26
CA SER A 266 -1.41 4.65 26.03
C SER A 266 -0.25 4.34 25.10
N ASP A 267 0.21 3.08 25.06
CA ASP A 267 1.45 2.67 24.41
C ASP A 267 1.23 1.93 23.09
N GLY A 268 -0.02 1.54 22.78
CA GLY A 268 -0.32 0.80 21.56
C GLY A 268 -1.68 0.10 21.55
N LEU A 269 -1.78 -0.89 20.67
CA LEU A 269 -2.98 -1.70 20.43
C LEU A 269 -2.78 -3.12 20.97
N GLN A 270 -3.74 -3.60 21.74
CA GLN A 270 -3.87 -5.01 22.12
C GLN A 270 -4.89 -5.70 21.22
N LEU A 271 -4.51 -6.76 20.51
CA LEU A 271 -5.44 -7.67 19.84
C LEU A 271 -5.72 -8.90 20.72
N THR A 272 -6.97 -9.34 20.68
CA THR A 272 -7.45 -10.53 21.40
C THR A 272 -8.33 -11.37 20.50
N LYS A 273 -8.49 -12.65 20.85
CA LYS A 273 -9.47 -13.52 20.20
C LYS A 273 -10.81 -13.41 20.91
N ASN A 274 -11.84 -13.07 20.17
CA ASN A 274 -13.24 -13.15 20.64
C ASN A 274 -13.86 -14.49 20.22
N SER A 275 -14.72 -15.04 21.05
CA SER A 275 -15.45 -16.28 20.76
C SER A 275 -16.64 -16.11 19.81
N THR A 276 -17.06 -14.88 19.58
CA THR A 276 -18.28 -14.59 18.79
C THR A 276 -17.88 -14.23 17.36
N LEU A 277 -18.33 -15.05 16.41
CA LEU A 277 -18.30 -14.73 14.99
C LEU A 277 -19.63 -14.13 14.56
N ALA A 278 -19.62 -13.25 13.57
CA ALA A 278 -20.85 -12.73 12.99
C ALA A 278 -21.66 -13.84 12.31
N TYR A 279 -22.97 -13.78 12.49
CA TYR A 279 -23.87 -14.65 11.73
C TYR A 279 -24.26 -14.00 10.40
N GLY A 280 -24.26 -14.82 9.34
CA GLY A 280 -24.70 -14.41 8.03
C GLY A 280 -23.59 -13.94 7.12
N LYS A 281 -23.95 -13.29 6.02
CA LYS A 281 -23.04 -12.85 4.97
C LYS A 281 -22.45 -11.48 5.32
N LEU A 282 -21.12 -11.36 5.26
CA LEU A 282 -20.45 -10.07 5.37
C LEU A 282 -20.54 -9.30 4.05
N VAL A 283 -20.88 -8.02 4.11
CA VAL A 283 -20.99 -7.15 2.92
C VAL A 283 -20.15 -5.91 3.14
N TYR A 284 -19.08 -5.75 2.35
CA TYR A 284 -18.15 -4.62 2.49
C TYR A 284 -17.80 -3.99 1.13
N ASN A 285 -17.43 -2.71 1.19
CA ASN A 285 -16.83 -1.98 0.08
C ASN A 285 -15.42 -1.54 0.48
N LEU A 286 -14.40 -2.06 -0.23
CA LEU A 286 -12.99 -1.78 0.04
C LEU A 286 -12.39 -0.74 -0.92
N GLU A 287 -13.19 0.04 -1.63
CA GLU A 287 -12.70 1.07 -2.57
C GLU A 287 -11.70 2.03 -1.90
N GLN A 288 -11.91 2.35 -0.61
CA GLN A 288 -11.05 3.27 0.14
C GLN A 288 -9.87 2.59 0.85
N CYS A 289 -9.85 1.26 0.93
CA CYS A 289 -8.81 0.47 1.59
C CYS A 289 -8.55 -0.86 0.84
N PRO A 290 -8.25 -0.81 -0.48
CA PRO A 290 -8.13 -2.00 -1.32
C PRO A 290 -6.97 -2.92 -0.90
N ASP A 291 -6.01 -2.40 -0.15
CA ASP A 291 -4.86 -3.16 0.33
C ASP A 291 -5.21 -4.14 1.47
N LEU A 292 -6.39 -4.00 2.09
CA LEU A 292 -6.93 -4.95 3.08
C LEU A 292 -7.59 -6.18 2.43
N ALA A 293 -7.87 -6.13 1.11
CA ALA A 293 -8.69 -7.14 0.43
C ALA A 293 -8.11 -8.56 0.55
N LEU A 294 -6.78 -8.71 0.38
CA LEU A 294 -6.14 -10.02 0.46
C LEU A 294 -6.35 -10.67 1.83
N ALA A 295 -5.92 -10.01 2.91
CA ALA A 295 -6.07 -10.54 4.27
C ALA A 295 -7.53 -10.81 4.64
N LEU A 296 -8.45 -9.89 4.32
CA LEU A 296 -9.85 -10.04 4.68
C LEU A 296 -10.53 -11.20 3.93
N ILE A 297 -10.31 -11.31 2.61
CA ILE A 297 -10.94 -12.35 1.79
C ILE A 297 -10.34 -13.73 2.10
N THR A 298 -9.02 -13.81 2.27
CA THR A 298 -8.35 -15.06 2.69
C THR A 298 -8.85 -15.53 4.05
N THR A 299 -9.07 -14.61 5.00
CA THR A 299 -9.71 -14.94 6.29
C THR A 299 -11.12 -15.48 6.09
N CYS A 300 -11.92 -14.86 5.21
CA CYS A 300 -13.28 -15.38 4.90
C CYS A 300 -13.22 -16.78 4.29
N PHE A 301 -12.26 -17.07 3.43
CA PHE A 301 -12.04 -18.43 2.90
C PHE A 301 -11.70 -19.42 4.01
N ALA A 302 -10.75 -19.08 4.85
CA ALA A 302 -10.26 -19.90 5.94
C ALA A 302 -11.35 -20.25 6.97
N LEU A 303 -12.17 -19.27 7.34
CA LEU A 303 -13.28 -19.42 8.28
C LEU A 303 -14.55 -19.97 7.62
N ARG A 304 -14.56 -20.15 6.29
CA ARG A 304 -15.77 -20.47 5.48
C ARG A 304 -16.91 -19.47 5.75
N GLN A 305 -16.53 -18.20 5.95
CA GLN A 305 -17.45 -17.09 6.22
C GLN A 305 -18.05 -16.59 4.91
N PRO A 306 -19.41 -16.62 4.73
CA PRO A 306 -20.03 -16.05 3.55
C PRO A 306 -19.76 -14.54 3.44
N PHE A 307 -19.41 -14.07 2.23
CA PHE A 307 -19.10 -12.67 2.01
C PHE A 307 -19.53 -12.15 0.63
N GLU A 308 -19.67 -10.85 0.51
CA GLU A 308 -19.78 -10.07 -0.71
C GLU A 308 -18.94 -8.81 -0.55
N ILE A 309 -17.81 -8.74 -1.27
CA ILE A 309 -16.87 -7.64 -1.16
C ILE A 309 -16.75 -6.95 -2.51
N SER A 310 -16.97 -5.63 -2.52
CA SER A 310 -16.87 -4.75 -3.67
C SER A 310 -15.74 -3.73 -3.48
N GLY A 311 -15.52 -2.86 -4.49
CA GLY A 311 -14.45 -1.87 -4.45
C GLY A 311 -13.07 -2.45 -4.79
N LEU A 312 -13.04 -3.52 -5.60
CA LEU A 312 -11.85 -4.29 -5.95
C LEU A 312 -11.25 -3.92 -7.32
N SER A 313 -11.79 -2.94 -8.02
CA SER A 313 -11.42 -2.58 -9.40
C SER A 313 -9.95 -2.22 -9.60
N THR A 314 -9.23 -1.86 -8.54
CA THR A 314 -7.80 -1.54 -8.60
C THR A 314 -6.88 -2.75 -8.38
N LEU A 315 -7.40 -3.89 -7.92
CA LEU A 315 -6.61 -5.08 -7.59
C LEU A 315 -5.87 -5.70 -8.79
N PRO A 316 -6.45 -5.72 -10.01
CA PRO A 316 -5.74 -6.25 -11.18
C PRO A 316 -4.50 -5.44 -11.59
N TYR A 317 -4.37 -4.20 -11.11
CA TYR A 317 -3.28 -3.27 -11.47
C TYR A 317 -2.24 -3.10 -10.36
N LYS A 318 -2.26 -3.96 -9.33
CA LYS A 318 -1.29 -3.97 -8.24
C LYS A 318 0.01 -4.68 -8.66
N GLU A 319 0.73 -5.27 -7.72
CA GLU A 319 1.98 -6.01 -7.96
C GLU A 319 1.74 -7.23 -8.85
N CYS A 320 0.67 -7.94 -8.58
CA CYS A 320 0.08 -8.96 -9.45
C CYS A 320 -1.42 -8.66 -9.63
N ASP A 321 -2.10 -9.44 -10.46
CA ASP A 321 -3.57 -9.44 -10.45
C ASP A 321 -4.06 -10.13 -9.17
N ARG A 322 -4.25 -9.31 -8.11
CA ARG A 322 -4.69 -9.79 -6.79
C ARG A 322 -6.08 -10.40 -6.81
N LEU A 323 -6.95 -9.89 -7.68
CA LEU A 323 -8.31 -10.43 -7.81
C LEU A 323 -8.29 -11.84 -8.40
N GLN A 324 -7.51 -12.04 -9.47
CA GLN A 324 -7.32 -13.37 -10.04
C GLN A 324 -6.61 -14.31 -9.06
N ALA A 325 -5.62 -13.82 -8.31
CA ALA A 325 -4.94 -14.61 -7.26
C ALA A 325 -5.91 -15.13 -6.19
N LEU A 326 -6.89 -14.32 -5.79
CA LEU A 326 -7.95 -14.75 -4.85
C LEU A 326 -8.91 -15.76 -5.47
N VAL A 327 -9.24 -15.61 -6.76
CA VAL A 327 -10.07 -16.60 -7.48
C VAL A 327 -9.36 -17.94 -7.57
N ASP A 328 -8.08 -17.93 -7.94
CA ASP A 328 -7.27 -19.16 -8.04
C ASP A 328 -7.13 -19.85 -6.68
N LEU A 329 -6.88 -19.08 -5.61
CA LEU A 329 -6.82 -19.60 -4.25
C LEU A 329 -8.15 -20.21 -3.80
N ALA A 330 -9.29 -19.60 -4.16
CA ALA A 330 -10.60 -20.14 -3.86
C ALA A 330 -10.81 -21.49 -4.58
N GLU A 331 -10.42 -21.58 -5.84
CA GLU A 331 -10.51 -22.84 -6.63
C GLU A 331 -9.66 -23.94 -6.00
N GLU A 332 -8.41 -23.66 -5.62
CA GLU A 332 -7.53 -24.62 -4.94
C GLU A 332 -8.11 -25.09 -3.61
N LEU A 333 -8.75 -24.22 -2.84
CA LEU A 333 -9.41 -24.56 -1.57
C LEU A 333 -10.75 -25.29 -1.75
N GLY A 334 -11.25 -25.41 -3.00
CA GLY A 334 -12.55 -26.00 -3.33
C GLY A 334 -13.74 -25.09 -3.04
N ILE A 335 -13.51 -23.77 -2.95
CA ILE A 335 -14.53 -22.75 -2.67
C ILE A 335 -15.09 -22.22 -4.00
N SER A 336 -16.42 -22.21 -4.14
CA SER A 336 -17.05 -21.56 -5.29
C SER A 336 -17.25 -20.09 -5.03
N VAL A 337 -16.74 -19.25 -5.94
CA VAL A 337 -16.85 -17.80 -5.88
C VAL A 337 -17.44 -17.24 -7.16
N LYS A 338 -17.99 -16.02 -7.07
CA LYS A 338 -18.38 -15.19 -8.22
C LYS A 338 -17.54 -13.94 -8.22
N ALA A 339 -16.74 -13.75 -9.26
CA ALA A 339 -15.94 -12.58 -9.49
C ALA A 339 -16.55 -11.67 -10.57
N THR A 340 -16.35 -10.37 -10.44
CA THR A 340 -16.56 -9.33 -11.46
C THR A 340 -15.33 -8.44 -11.47
N ASP A 341 -15.23 -7.48 -12.37
CA ASP A 341 -14.12 -6.52 -12.43
C ASP A 341 -13.96 -5.68 -11.15
N ASN A 342 -14.99 -5.64 -10.28
CA ASN A 342 -15.00 -4.80 -9.08
C ASN A 342 -15.45 -5.52 -7.81
N SER A 343 -15.73 -6.81 -7.86
CA SER A 343 -16.24 -7.54 -6.68
C SER A 343 -15.88 -9.01 -6.68
N LEU A 344 -15.84 -9.59 -5.48
CA LEU A 344 -15.74 -11.02 -5.24
C LEU A 344 -16.78 -11.42 -4.18
N SER A 345 -17.49 -12.53 -4.39
CA SER A 345 -18.46 -13.06 -3.45
C SER A 345 -18.38 -14.57 -3.36
N SER A 346 -18.56 -15.13 -2.16
CA SER A 346 -18.68 -16.57 -1.97
C SER A 346 -20.04 -17.07 -2.45
N ILE A 347 -20.06 -18.23 -3.13
CA ILE A 347 -21.27 -18.96 -3.53
C ILE A 347 -21.48 -20.13 -2.58
N SER A 348 -20.47 -20.98 -2.44
CA SER A 348 -20.53 -22.17 -1.58
C SER A 348 -19.14 -22.54 -1.06
N TYR A 349 -19.13 -23.24 0.06
CA TYR A 349 -17.93 -23.76 0.70
C TYR A 349 -17.98 -25.29 0.75
N PRO A 350 -16.84 -25.99 0.61
CA PRO A 350 -16.77 -27.41 0.84
C PRO A 350 -16.96 -27.73 2.34
N GLU A 351 -17.30 -28.94 2.66
CA GLU A 351 -17.37 -29.40 4.05
C GLU A 351 -16.01 -29.26 4.76
N LYS A 352 -14.94 -29.51 4.02
CA LYS A 352 -13.55 -29.33 4.45
C LYS A 352 -12.75 -28.68 3.31
N LEU A 353 -11.95 -27.68 3.65
CA LEU A 353 -11.04 -27.04 2.68
C LEU A 353 -10.03 -28.04 2.14
N ALA A 354 -9.75 -27.98 0.85
CA ALA A 354 -8.73 -28.81 0.23
C ALA A 354 -7.32 -28.38 0.74
N PRO A 355 -6.37 -29.33 0.86
CA PRO A 355 -4.99 -28.98 1.18
C PRO A 355 -4.37 -28.21 0.00
N LEU A 356 -3.57 -27.19 0.33
CA LEU A 356 -2.86 -26.41 -0.65
C LEU A 356 -1.55 -27.08 -1.07
N GLY A 357 -1.22 -27.01 -2.35
CA GLY A 357 0.12 -27.28 -2.86
C GLY A 357 1.10 -26.14 -2.53
N PRO A 358 2.32 -26.15 -3.11
CA PRO A 358 3.23 -25.02 -3.02
C PRO A 358 2.58 -23.77 -3.59
N GLN A 359 2.62 -22.68 -2.83
CA GLN A 359 2.00 -21.39 -3.19
C GLN A 359 3.04 -20.45 -3.78
N SER A 360 2.71 -19.77 -4.85
CA SER A 360 3.52 -18.68 -5.38
C SER A 360 3.10 -17.36 -4.76
N SER A 361 4.07 -16.56 -4.31
CA SER A 361 3.84 -15.17 -3.89
C SER A 361 3.47 -14.26 -5.06
N ARG A 362 3.66 -14.69 -6.31
CA ARG A 362 3.47 -13.89 -7.55
C ARG A 362 4.18 -12.54 -7.48
N GLU A 363 5.34 -12.49 -6.84
CA GLU A 363 6.10 -11.26 -6.58
C GLU A 363 5.31 -10.18 -5.80
N ASP A 364 4.24 -10.57 -5.11
CA ASP A 364 3.41 -9.67 -4.31
C ASP A 364 3.55 -9.95 -2.81
N HIS A 365 4.15 -9.00 -2.10
CA HIS A 365 4.39 -9.07 -0.66
C HIS A 365 3.11 -9.25 0.16
N ARG A 366 1.99 -8.65 -0.28
CA ARG A 366 0.71 -8.78 0.45
C ARG A 366 0.08 -10.14 0.23
N LEU A 367 0.24 -10.73 -0.97
CA LEU A 367 -0.20 -12.11 -1.20
C LEU A 367 0.60 -13.07 -0.34
N ALA A 368 1.95 -12.93 -0.30
CA ALA A 368 2.78 -13.75 0.56
C ALA A 368 2.36 -13.67 2.03
N MET A 369 2.15 -12.45 2.55
CA MET A 369 1.76 -12.24 3.95
C MET A 369 0.34 -12.75 4.26
N SER A 370 -0.61 -12.67 3.33
CA SER A 370 -1.98 -13.16 3.53
C SER A 370 -2.10 -14.69 3.44
N LEU A 371 -1.14 -15.35 2.81
CA LEU A 371 -1.10 -16.81 2.79
C LEU A 371 -0.53 -17.41 4.08
N ALA A 372 0.38 -16.69 4.77
CA ALA A 372 1.04 -17.20 5.97
C ALA A 372 0.07 -17.67 7.08
N PRO A 373 -1.02 -16.93 7.42
CA PRO A 373 -1.96 -17.37 8.45
C PRO A 373 -2.73 -18.66 8.11
N LEU A 374 -2.81 -19.06 6.83
CA LEU A 374 -3.39 -20.35 6.47
C LEU A 374 -2.59 -21.53 7.03
N SER A 375 -1.32 -21.32 7.42
CA SER A 375 -0.53 -22.35 8.11
C SER A 375 -1.12 -22.76 9.47
N MET A 376 -2.01 -21.96 10.05
CA MET A 376 -2.78 -22.35 11.24
C MET A 376 -3.81 -23.47 10.97
N LEU A 377 -4.24 -23.64 9.73
CA LEU A 377 -5.20 -24.65 9.32
C LEU A 377 -4.54 -25.89 8.72
N MET A 378 -3.48 -25.70 7.93
CA MET A 378 -2.78 -26.74 7.19
C MET A 378 -1.31 -26.38 6.97
N PRO A 379 -0.39 -27.34 6.79
CA PRO A 379 0.97 -27.04 6.36
C PRO A 379 0.97 -26.27 5.04
N LEU A 380 1.84 -25.29 4.90
CA LEU A 380 1.98 -24.46 3.71
C LEU A 380 3.43 -24.43 3.25
N SER A 381 3.66 -24.37 1.95
CA SER A 381 4.96 -24.02 1.37
C SER A 381 4.79 -22.86 0.40
N MET A 382 5.80 -21.97 0.35
CA MET A 382 5.73 -20.73 -0.41
C MET A 382 7.02 -20.49 -1.20
N GLU A 383 6.85 -20.16 -2.46
CA GLU A 383 7.90 -19.68 -3.35
C GLU A 383 8.09 -18.17 -3.21
N HIS A 384 9.33 -17.71 -3.30
CA HIS A 384 9.71 -16.29 -3.23
C HIS A 384 9.19 -15.57 -1.96
N PRO A 385 9.46 -16.10 -0.76
CA PRO A 385 9.01 -15.48 0.50
C PRO A 385 9.67 -14.13 0.78
N GLU A 386 10.84 -13.84 0.18
CA GLU A 386 11.63 -12.62 0.36
C GLU A 386 10.90 -11.36 -0.11
N VAL A 387 9.86 -11.48 -0.95
CA VAL A 387 9.07 -10.35 -1.45
C VAL A 387 8.44 -9.49 -0.35
N VAL A 388 8.29 -10.02 0.86
CA VAL A 388 7.76 -9.27 2.02
C VAL A 388 8.64 -8.06 2.37
N ALA A 389 9.95 -8.11 2.05
CA ALA A 389 10.89 -7.01 2.28
C ALA A 389 10.48 -5.69 1.59
N LYS A 390 9.62 -5.75 0.59
CA LYS A 390 9.06 -4.57 -0.08
C LYS A 390 8.31 -3.63 0.86
N SER A 391 7.67 -4.15 1.91
CA SER A 391 6.91 -3.34 2.88
C SER A 391 7.08 -3.76 4.33
N TYR A 392 7.44 -5.01 4.61
CA TYR A 392 7.57 -5.56 5.95
C TYR A 392 8.76 -6.56 6.02
N PRO A 393 10.01 -6.07 6.03
CA PRO A 393 11.21 -6.92 6.00
C PRO A 393 11.27 -7.97 7.11
N ASP A 394 10.84 -7.61 8.33
CA ASP A 394 10.86 -8.50 9.50
C ASP A 394 9.63 -9.42 9.61
N PHE A 395 8.77 -9.51 8.58
CA PHE A 395 7.52 -10.28 8.68
C PHE A 395 7.77 -11.75 9.10
N TRP A 396 8.65 -12.46 8.42
CA TRP A 396 8.94 -13.86 8.73
C TRP A 396 9.59 -14.03 10.10
N LYS A 397 10.49 -13.14 10.47
CA LYS A 397 11.11 -13.13 11.81
C LYS A 397 10.04 -12.96 12.91
N HIS A 398 9.05 -12.10 12.70
CA HIS A 398 7.94 -11.94 13.63
C HIS A 398 6.99 -13.14 13.59
N TRP A 399 6.75 -13.73 12.42
CA TRP A 399 5.91 -14.91 12.28
C TRP A 399 6.49 -16.12 13.01
N ASP A 400 7.78 -16.35 12.88
CA ASP A 400 8.51 -17.47 13.49
C ASP A 400 8.52 -17.43 15.02
N GLN A 401 8.26 -16.27 15.65
CA GLN A 401 8.14 -16.17 17.11
C GLN A 401 6.94 -16.96 17.65
N PHE A 402 5.96 -17.26 16.83
CA PHE A 402 4.72 -17.93 17.23
C PHE A 402 4.58 -19.34 16.63
N SER A 403 5.54 -19.81 15.83
CA SER A 403 5.53 -21.11 15.13
C SER A 403 5.89 -22.27 16.02
#